data_5c482318cd51f8fb2fcf75a65c298303
#
_entry.id   5c482318cd51f8fb2fcf75a65c298303
#
_cell.length_a   1.000
_cell.length_b   1.000
_cell.length_c   1.000
_cell.angle_alpha   90.00
_cell.angle_beta   90.00
_cell.angle_gamma   90.00
#
_symmetry.space_group_name_H-M   'P 1'
#
loop_
_entity.id
_entity.type
_entity.pdbx_description
1 polymer ?
#
loop_
_entity_poly.entity_id
_entity_poly.type
_entity_poly.pdbx_seq_one_letter_code
_entity_poly.pdbx_strand_id
1 'polypeptide(L)'
;MTGLVVRDMTLADCGRVSEIRIRGWQSAYQGLMPQSYLDALSVAEDTERRRTWFTQGDGSVVNLVAERAGEVVGWAAHGAYRDGEVRTGDAELYAIYVHPGHYGGGIGQALLTASVRQRTATGHARMFLWVLRENTDARRFYERAGFRADGAEEPFEVGGVEVPEVRYAKELAG
;
A
#
# COMPACT_ATOMS: atom_id res chain seq x y z
N MET A 1 -19.19 16.72 -7.72
CA MET A 1 -19.12 15.87 -6.51
C MET A 1 -18.42 14.59 -6.85
N THR A 2 -17.42 14.27 -6.11
CA THR A 2 -16.56 13.14 -6.44
C THR A 2 -17.18 11.79 -6.11
N GLY A 3 -18.08 11.72 -5.15
CA GLY A 3 -18.65 10.44 -4.74
C GLY A 3 -17.63 9.42 -4.29
N LEU A 4 -16.44 9.86 -3.87
CA LEU A 4 -15.38 8.97 -3.42
C LEU A 4 -15.66 8.50 -1.99
N VAL A 5 -15.68 7.19 -1.79
CA VAL A 5 -15.91 6.57 -0.49
C VAL A 5 -14.74 5.63 -0.17
N VAL A 6 -14.19 5.72 1.03
CA VAL A 6 -13.22 4.75 1.54
C VAL A 6 -13.95 3.84 2.51
N ARG A 7 -13.87 2.54 2.27
CA ARG A 7 -14.57 1.52 3.07
C ARG A 7 -13.69 0.29 3.28
N ASP A 8 -14.11 -0.58 4.17
CA ASP A 8 -13.43 -1.86 4.35
C ASP A 8 -13.56 -2.71 3.06
N MET A 9 -12.49 -3.43 2.76
CA MET A 9 -12.46 -4.38 1.67
C MET A 9 -13.32 -5.60 2.01
N THR A 10 -13.98 -6.17 1.02
CA THR A 10 -14.72 -7.43 1.15
C THR A 10 -14.08 -8.51 0.29
N LEU A 11 -14.48 -9.76 0.49
CA LEU A 11 -13.98 -10.90 -0.32
C LEU A 11 -14.26 -10.66 -1.81
N ALA A 12 -15.39 -10.07 -2.14
CA ALA A 12 -15.76 -9.78 -3.53
C ALA A 12 -14.81 -8.79 -4.20
N ASP A 13 -14.09 -7.99 -3.43
CA ASP A 13 -13.16 -6.99 -3.97
C ASP A 13 -11.80 -7.58 -4.37
N CYS A 14 -11.50 -8.83 -4.00
CA CYS A 14 -10.15 -9.41 -4.17
C CYS A 14 -9.64 -9.36 -5.60
N GLY A 15 -10.48 -9.67 -6.58
CA GLY A 15 -10.07 -9.64 -7.99
C GLY A 15 -9.70 -8.25 -8.45
N ARG A 16 -10.51 -7.27 -8.10
CA ARG A 16 -10.25 -5.87 -8.47
C ARG A 16 -9.04 -5.31 -7.74
N VAL A 17 -8.87 -5.65 -6.45
CA VAL A 17 -7.70 -5.21 -5.68
C VAL A 17 -6.42 -5.80 -6.28
N SER A 18 -6.43 -7.07 -6.68
CA SER A 18 -5.28 -7.69 -7.34
C SER A 18 -4.95 -7.01 -8.66
N GLU A 19 -5.96 -6.67 -9.45
CA GLU A 19 -5.77 -5.91 -10.69
C GLU A 19 -5.12 -4.55 -10.40
N ILE A 20 -5.62 -3.82 -9.42
CA ILE A 20 -5.09 -2.50 -9.04
C ILE A 20 -3.64 -2.61 -8.61
N ARG A 21 -3.32 -3.59 -7.76
CA ARG A 21 -1.95 -3.81 -7.31
C ARG A 21 -1.00 -4.10 -8.47
N ILE A 22 -1.37 -5.04 -9.33
CA ILE A 22 -0.51 -5.45 -10.44
C ILE A 22 -0.36 -4.33 -11.47
N ARG A 23 -1.45 -3.68 -11.86
CA ARG A 23 -1.38 -2.54 -12.77
C ARG A 23 -0.58 -1.39 -12.17
N GLY A 24 -0.73 -1.16 -10.87
CA GLY A 24 0.06 -0.17 -10.14
C GLY A 24 1.56 -0.49 -10.18
N TRP A 25 1.94 -1.74 -9.95
CA TRP A 25 3.32 -2.19 -10.04
C TRP A 25 3.87 -2.02 -11.45
N GLN A 26 3.12 -2.46 -12.46
CA GLN A 26 3.54 -2.36 -13.85
C GLN A 26 3.70 -0.91 -14.30
N SER A 27 2.90 -0.01 -13.79
CA SER A 27 2.97 1.42 -14.09
C SER A 27 4.09 2.13 -13.31
N ALA A 28 4.13 1.93 -11.99
CA ALA A 28 5.02 2.69 -11.10
C ALA A 28 6.46 2.19 -11.13
N TYR A 29 6.67 0.90 -11.36
CA TYR A 29 7.99 0.28 -11.23
C TYR A 29 8.67 0.00 -12.57
N GLN A 30 8.10 0.48 -13.66
CA GLN A 30 8.72 0.41 -14.98
C GLN A 30 10.07 1.16 -14.93
N GLY A 31 11.13 0.48 -15.29
CA GLY A 31 12.48 1.03 -15.19
C GLY A 31 13.12 0.92 -13.81
N LEU A 32 12.36 0.53 -12.78
CA LEU A 32 12.85 0.36 -11.41
C LEU A 32 13.02 -1.10 -11.03
N MET A 33 12.26 -1.98 -11.65
CA MET A 33 12.31 -3.43 -11.44
C MET A 33 12.53 -4.12 -12.78
N PRO A 34 13.04 -5.39 -12.75
CA PRO A 34 13.19 -6.14 -13.99
C PRO A 34 11.87 -6.23 -14.76
N GLN A 35 11.90 -5.85 -16.04
CA GLN A 35 10.69 -5.82 -16.85
C GLN A 35 10.08 -7.22 -17.01
N SER A 36 10.92 -8.25 -17.12
CA SER A 36 10.44 -9.64 -17.19
C SER A 36 9.64 -10.05 -15.97
N TYR A 37 10.02 -9.56 -14.79
CA TYR A 37 9.26 -9.80 -13.55
C TYR A 37 7.90 -9.12 -13.61
N LEU A 38 7.87 -7.85 -14.01
CA LEU A 38 6.61 -7.09 -14.10
C LEU A 38 5.67 -7.70 -15.14
N ASP A 39 6.21 -8.15 -16.27
CA ASP A 39 5.42 -8.76 -17.34
C ASP A 39 4.84 -10.12 -16.93
N ALA A 40 5.50 -10.82 -16.02
CA ALA A 40 5.06 -12.14 -15.55
C ALA A 40 4.01 -12.09 -14.45
N LEU A 41 3.69 -10.91 -13.93
CA LEU A 41 2.68 -10.79 -12.87
C LEU A 41 1.30 -11.20 -13.41
N SER A 42 0.61 -12.05 -12.65
CA SER A 42 -0.69 -12.59 -13.05
C SER A 42 -1.78 -12.12 -12.10
N VAL A 43 -2.76 -11.41 -12.62
CA VAL A 43 -3.93 -10.97 -11.83
C VAL A 43 -4.67 -12.18 -11.29
N ALA A 44 -4.85 -13.24 -12.09
CA ALA A 44 -5.57 -14.43 -11.66
C ALA A 44 -4.88 -15.12 -10.47
N GLU A 45 -3.56 -15.31 -10.56
CA GLU A 45 -2.80 -15.94 -9.47
C GLU A 45 -2.79 -15.09 -8.21
N ASP A 46 -2.60 -13.78 -8.36
CA ASP A 46 -2.61 -12.85 -7.23
C ASP A 46 -3.99 -12.84 -6.55
N THR A 47 -5.06 -12.90 -7.33
CA THR A 47 -6.42 -12.93 -6.81
C THR A 47 -6.66 -14.17 -5.94
N GLU A 48 -6.21 -15.33 -6.40
CA GLU A 48 -6.37 -16.57 -5.61
C GLU A 48 -5.59 -16.52 -4.29
N ARG A 49 -4.35 -16.03 -4.33
CA ARG A 49 -3.56 -15.84 -3.11
C ARG A 49 -4.25 -14.86 -2.16
N ARG A 50 -4.77 -13.76 -2.69
CA ARG A 50 -5.42 -12.71 -1.89
C ARG A 50 -6.70 -13.23 -1.24
N ARG A 51 -7.49 -14.01 -1.97
CA ARG A 51 -8.68 -14.64 -1.40
C ARG A 51 -8.32 -15.54 -0.22
N THR A 52 -7.26 -16.33 -0.35
CA THR A 52 -6.78 -17.21 0.71
C THR A 52 -6.35 -16.37 1.93
N TRP A 53 -5.52 -15.35 1.72
CA TRP A 53 -5.09 -14.48 2.82
C TRP A 53 -6.26 -13.78 3.49
N PHE A 54 -7.21 -13.32 2.70
CA PHE A 54 -8.36 -12.60 3.23
C PHE A 54 -9.25 -13.50 4.09
N THR A 55 -9.48 -14.75 3.66
CA THR A 55 -10.34 -15.68 4.39
C THR A 55 -9.65 -16.29 5.60
N GLN A 56 -8.33 -16.45 5.57
CA GLN A 56 -7.56 -17.06 6.66
C GLN A 56 -6.96 -16.04 7.63
N GLY A 57 -7.07 -14.75 7.33
CA GLY A 57 -6.51 -13.71 8.17
C GLY A 57 -7.19 -13.60 9.52
N ASP A 58 -6.45 -13.10 10.51
CA ASP A 58 -6.92 -12.92 11.88
C ASP A 58 -7.47 -11.51 12.16
N GLY A 59 -7.60 -10.67 11.12
CA GLY A 59 -8.06 -9.30 11.25
C GLY A 59 -6.97 -8.30 11.68
N SER A 60 -5.73 -8.76 11.85
CA SER A 60 -4.63 -7.88 12.25
C SER A 60 -4.19 -6.93 11.12
N VAL A 61 -4.47 -7.30 9.88
CA VAL A 61 -4.23 -6.44 8.72
C VAL A 61 -5.55 -5.81 8.31
N VAL A 62 -5.59 -4.48 8.26
CA VAL A 62 -6.75 -3.74 7.79
C VAL A 62 -6.58 -3.46 6.31
N ASN A 63 -7.57 -3.83 5.51
CA ASN A 63 -7.60 -3.56 4.08
C ASN A 63 -8.72 -2.58 3.79
N LEU A 64 -8.37 -1.47 3.13
CA LEU A 64 -9.32 -0.43 2.74
C LEU A 64 -9.36 -0.34 1.22
N VAL A 65 -10.54 -0.08 0.68
CA VAL A 65 -10.71 0.22 -0.74
C VAL A 65 -11.35 1.59 -0.89
N ALA A 66 -10.97 2.28 -1.97
CA ALA A 66 -11.60 3.52 -2.38
C ALA A 66 -12.52 3.21 -3.54
N GLU A 67 -13.77 3.64 -3.43
CA GLU A 67 -14.82 3.37 -4.42
C GLU A 67 -15.36 4.70 -4.96
N ARG A 68 -15.46 4.77 -6.26
CA ARG A 68 -16.04 5.94 -6.95
C ARG A 68 -17.06 5.45 -7.98
N ALA A 69 -18.28 5.97 -7.88
CA ALA A 69 -19.38 5.59 -8.77
C ALA A 69 -19.60 4.06 -8.83
N GLY A 70 -19.46 3.38 -7.68
CA GLY A 70 -19.66 1.94 -7.58
C GLY A 70 -18.48 1.11 -8.02
N GLU A 71 -17.37 1.73 -8.41
CA GLU A 71 -16.17 1.01 -8.88
C GLU A 71 -15.03 1.21 -7.89
N VAL A 72 -14.37 0.12 -7.50
CA VAL A 72 -13.16 0.18 -6.67
C VAL A 72 -12.02 0.69 -7.53
N VAL A 73 -11.37 1.77 -7.10
CA VAL A 73 -10.32 2.46 -7.86
C VAL A 73 -9.01 2.58 -7.08
N GLY A 74 -8.98 2.15 -5.83
CA GLY A 74 -7.75 2.16 -5.02
C GLY A 74 -7.85 1.18 -3.86
N TRP A 75 -6.68 0.87 -3.29
CA TRP A 75 -6.55 -0.08 -2.18
C TRP A 75 -5.38 0.32 -1.30
N ALA A 76 -5.55 0.15 0.01
CA ALA A 76 -4.49 0.31 1.00
C ALA A 76 -4.58 -0.80 2.04
N ALA A 77 -3.43 -1.18 2.60
CA ALA A 77 -3.36 -2.15 3.68
C ALA A 77 -2.42 -1.63 4.76
N HIS A 78 -2.80 -1.80 6.01
CA HIS A 78 -1.99 -1.36 7.15
C HIS A 78 -2.21 -2.26 8.37
N GLY A 79 -1.30 -2.18 9.33
CA GLY A 79 -1.37 -2.97 10.55
C GLY A 79 -0.18 -2.66 11.43
N ALA A 80 0.28 -3.65 12.22
CA ALA A 80 1.45 -3.50 13.08
C ALA A 80 2.73 -3.49 12.26
N TYR A 81 3.67 -2.63 12.65
CA TYR A 81 5.03 -2.67 12.08
C TYR A 81 5.73 -3.94 12.54
N ARG A 82 6.27 -4.66 11.60
CA ARG A 82 7.03 -5.88 11.85
C ARG A 82 8.52 -5.58 11.71
N ASP A 83 9.27 -5.84 12.79
CA ASP A 83 10.73 -5.81 12.75
C ASP A 83 11.18 -7.28 12.64
N GLY A 84 11.42 -7.71 11.40
CA GLY A 84 11.60 -9.13 11.11
C GLY A 84 10.29 -9.88 11.37
N GLU A 85 10.31 -10.85 12.28
CA GLU A 85 9.11 -11.62 12.64
C GLU A 85 8.37 -11.04 13.86
N VAL A 86 8.94 -10.00 14.49
CA VAL A 86 8.38 -9.42 15.72
C VAL A 86 7.41 -8.29 15.35
N ARG A 87 6.18 -8.38 15.86
CA ARG A 87 5.21 -7.28 15.75
C ARG A 87 5.51 -6.28 16.87
N THR A 88 5.58 -5.01 16.50
CA THR A 88 5.85 -3.93 17.43
C THR A 88 4.57 -3.17 17.78
N GLY A 89 4.66 -2.20 18.69
CA GLY A 89 3.57 -1.28 19.00
C GLY A 89 3.40 -0.14 18.00
N ASP A 90 4.28 -0.04 17.01
CA ASP A 90 4.16 0.94 15.93
C ASP A 90 3.29 0.38 14.80
N ALA A 91 2.78 1.28 13.96
CA ALA A 91 1.99 0.90 12.79
C ALA A 91 2.85 0.88 11.53
N GLU A 92 2.36 0.19 10.52
CA GLU A 92 2.98 0.18 9.20
C GLU A 92 1.90 0.27 8.11
N LEU A 93 2.15 1.11 7.13
CA LEU A 93 1.39 1.09 5.87
C LEU A 93 2.08 0.06 4.97
N TYR A 94 1.41 -1.06 4.74
CA TYR A 94 1.99 -2.16 3.95
C TYR A 94 1.89 -1.92 2.45
N ALA A 95 0.82 -1.27 2.01
CA ALA A 95 0.55 -1.06 0.59
C ALA A 95 -0.42 0.10 0.40
N ILE A 96 -0.26 0.82 -0.70
CA ILE A 96 -1.23 1.78 -1.19
C ILE A 96 -1.08 1.88 -2.71
N TYR A 97 -2.16 1.63 -3.43
CA TYR A 97 -2.16 1.65 -4.89
C TYR A 97 -3.46 2.24 -5.41
N VAL A 98 -3.33 3.02 -6.48
CA VAL A 98 -4.46 3.60 -7.22
C VAL A 98 -4.43 3.00 -8.62
N HIS A 99 -5.59 2.63 -9.15
CA HIS A 99 -5.67 2.16 -10.53
C HIS A 99 -5.10 3.23 -11.47
N PRO A 100 -4.16 2.87 -12.38
CA PRO A 100 -3.50 3.89 -13.22
C PRO A 100 -4.45 4.78 -14.02
N GLY A 101 -5.61 4.27 -14.40
CA GLY A 101 -6.64 5.05 -15.10
C GLY A 101 -7.29 6.13 -14.25
N HIS A 102 -7.00 6.17 -12.95
CA HIS A 102 -7.65 7.08 -12.00
C HIS A 102 -6.65 7.96 -11.24
N TYR A 103 -5.41 8.06 -11.71
CA TYR A 103 -4.42 8.92 -11.07
C TYR A 103 -4.87 10.39 -11.07
N GLY A 104 -4.41 11.13 -10.07
CA GLY A 104 -4.68 12.57 -9.96
C GLY A 104 -6.03 12.93 -9.36
N GLY A 105 -6.81 11.95 -8.93
CA GLY A 105 -8.14 12.18 -8.37
C GLY A 105 -8.22 12.26 -6.85
N GLY A 106 -7.08 12.35 -6.15
CA GLY A 106 -7.07 12.41 -4.69
C GLY A 106 -7.35 11.08 -4.00
N ILE A 107 -7.36 9.98 -4.74
CA ILE A 107 -7.70 8.66 -4.22
C ILE A 107 -6.64 8.17 -3.25
N GLY A 108 -5.36 8.28 -3.61
CA GLY A 108 -4.26 7.91 -2.74
C GLY A 108 -4.25 8.70 -1.44
N GLN A 109 -4.50 10.00 -1.52
CA GLN A 109 -4.57 10.86 -0.33
C GLN A 109 -5.72 10.44 0.58
N ALA A 110 -6.88 10.11 0.03
CA ALA A 110 -8.03 9.67 0.82
C ALA A 110 -7.74 8.36 1.56
N LEU A 111 -7.11 7.40 0.87
CA LEU A 111 -6.71 6.12 1.46
C LEU A 111 -5.66 6.32 2.56
N LEU A 112 -4.66 7.14 2.30
CA LEU A 112 -3.60 7.41 3.28
C LEU A 112 -4.16 8.12 4.51
N THR A 113 -5.01 9.11 4.32
CA THR A 113 -5.65 9.82 5.42
C THR A 113 -6.48 8.88 6.29
N ALA A 114 -7.26 8.00 5.67
CA ALA A 114 -8.07 7.02 6.40
C ALA A 114 -7.18 6.04 7.19
N SER A 115 -6.10 5.57 6.60
CA SER A 115 -5.15 4.66 7.25
C SER A 115 -4.49 5.31 8.47
N VAL A 116 -4.02 6.54 8.31
CA VAL A 116 -3.40 7.31 9.41
C VAL A 116 -4.40 7.54 10.53
N ARG A 117 -5.63 7.93 10.21
CA ARG A 117 -6.68 8.16 11.20
C ARG A 117 -6.99 6.90 12.01
N GLN A 118 -7.10 5.77 11.34
CA GLN A 118 -7.42 4.51 12.02
C GLN A 118 -6.30 4.09 12.96
N ARG A 119 -5.05 4.21 12.54
CA ARG A 119 -3.91 3.86 13.40
C ARG A 119 -3.73 4.85 14.55
N THR A 120 -4.02 6.11 14.34
CA THR A 120 -4.04 7.11 15.42
C THR A 120 -5.12 6.77 16.44
N ALA A 121 -6.33 6.45 15.98
CA ALA A 121 -7.45 6.10 16.85
C ALA A 121 -7.20 4.84 17.69
N THR A 122 -6.39 3.91 17.19
CA THR A 122 -6.03 2.70 17.92
C THR A 122 -4.81 2.88 18.83
N GLY A 123 -4.31 4.12 18.96
CA GLY A 123 -3.28 4.45 19.96
C GLY A 123 -1.86 4.23 19.52
N HIS A 124 -1.61 4.03 18.24
CA HIS A 124 -0.24 3.88 17.74
C HIS A 124 0.47 5.23 17.76
N ALA A 125 1.74 5.23 18.20
CA ALA A 125 2.53 6.47 18.30
C ALA A 125 3.14 6.87 16.98
N ARG A 126 3.48 5.91 16.12
CA ARG A 126 4.14 6.15 14.84
C ARG A 126 3.64 5.19 13.78
N MET A 127 3.76 5.62 12.54
CA MET A 127 3.51 4.78 11.37
C MET A 127 4.72 4.80 10.45
N PHE A 128 5.17 3.62 10.06
CA PHE A 128 6.26 3.43 9.12
C PHE A 128 5.74 2.97 7.77
N LEU A 129 6.53 3.18 6.75
CA LEU A 129 6.32 2.56 5.44
C LEU A 129 7.66 2.39 4.74
N TRP A 130 7.71 1.44 3.81
CA TRP A 130 8.86 1.24 2.94
C TRP A 130 8.50 1.66 1.54
N VAL A 131 9.43 2.32 0.86
CA VAL A 131 9.22 2.80 -0.51
C VAL A 131 10.53 2.63 -1.27
N LEU A 132 10.46 2.26 -2.55
CA LEU A 132 11.67 2.15 -3.37
C LEU A 132 12.40 3.49 -3.38
N ARG A 133 13.72 3.45 -3.17
CA ARG A 133 14.54 4.66 -3.13
C ARG A 133 14.40 5.50 -4.39
N GLU A 134 14.27 4.87 -5.54
CA GLU A 134 14.18 5.55 -6.82
C GLU A 134 12.76 5.97 -7.20
N ASN A 135 11.75 5.60 -6.40
CA ASN A 135 10.36 5.98 -6.66
C ASN A 135 10.09 7.38 -6.10
N THR A 136 10.60 8.39 -6.80
CA THR A 136 10.56 9.78 -6.33
C THR A 136 9.14 10.33 -6.22
N ASP A 137 8.24 9.93 -7.10
CA ASP A 137 6.84 10.38 -7.06
C ASP A 137 6.14 9.91 -5.77
N ALA A 138 6.31 8.63 -5.42
CA ALA A 138 5.76 8.09 -4.20
C ALA A 138 6.40 8.76 -2.97
N ARG A 139 7.71 8.96 -2.99
CA ARG A 139 8.40 9.63 -1.88
C ARG A 139 7.85 11.03 -1.65
N ARG A 140 7.63 11.80 -2.70
CA ARG A 140 7.03 13.15 -2.60
C ARG A 140 5.61 13.09 -2.08
N PHE A 141 4.83 12.09 -2.51
CA PHE A 141 3.48 11.88 -2.03
C PHE A 141 3.45 11.67 -0.51
N TYR A 142 4.34 10.82 0.01
CA TYR A 142 4.42 10.57 1.45
C TYR A 142 4.95 11.80 2.21
N GLU A 143 5.93 12.51 1.64
CA GLU A 143 6.49 13.71 2.27
C GLU A 143 5.42 14.81 2.43
N ARG A 144 4.57 14.99 1.43
CA ARG A 144 3.46 15.93 1.52
C ARG A 144 2.45 15.54 2.60
N ALA A 145 2.36 14.27 2.92
CA ALA A 145 1.47 13.78 3.99
C ALA A 145 2.13 13.81 5.37
N GLY A 146 3.35 14.31 5.47
CA GLY A 146 4.04 14.47 6.75
C GLY A 146 4.98 13.33 7.12
N PHE A 147 5.17 12.35 6.24
CA PHE A 147 6.16 11.29 6.44
C PHE A 147 7.55 11.82 6.09
N ARG A 148 8.57 11.30 6.77
CA ARG A 148 9.98 11.66 6.51
C ARG A 148 10.84 10.41 6.52
N ALA A 149 11.84 10.38 5.63
CA ALA A 149 12.84 9.32 5.64
C ALA A 149 13.60 9.35 6.97
N ASP A 150 13.80 8.19 7.57
CA ASP A 150 14.44 8.09 8.89
C ASP A 150 15.85 7.50 8.83
N GLY A 151 16.38 7.27 7.63
CA GLY A 151 17.74 6.77 7.44
C GLY A 151 17.84 5.26 7.33
N ALA A 152 16.79 4.50 7.61
CA ALA A 152 16.81 3.06 7.45
C ALA A 152 16.63 2.70 5.98
N GLU A 153 17.42 1.72 5.51
CA GLU A 153 17.36 1.21 4.14
C GLU A 153 17.48 -0.31 4.20
N GLU A 154 16.84 -0.98 3.26
CA GLU A 154 17.01 -2.43 3.10
C GLU A 154 16.86 -2.78 1.63
N PRO A 155 17.47 -3.90 1.17
CA PRO A 155 17.21 -4.37 -0.18
C PRO A 155 15.87 -5.08 -0.26
N PHE A 156 15.15 -4.82 -1.35
CA PHE A 156 13.96 -5.58 -1.70
C PHE A 156 14.33 -6.49 -2.87
N GLU A 157 14.29 -7.79 -2.66
CA GLU A 157 14.64 -8.74 -3.71
C GLU A 157 13.44 -9.03 -4.60
N VAL A 158 13.63 -8.84 -5.90
CA VAL A 158 12.58 -9.05 -6.90
C VAL A 158 13.20 -9.55 -8.19
N GLY A 159 12.72 -10.69 -8.68
CA GLY A 159 13.23 -11.27 -9.93
C GLY A 159 14.74 -11.56 -9.91
N GLY A 160 15.29 -11.92 -8.75
CA GLY A 160 16.72 -12.18 -8.59
C GLY A 160 17.58 -10.92 -8.50
N VAL A 161 16.98 -9.75 -8.42
CA VAL A 161 17.68 -8.46 -8.36
C VAL A 161 17.31 -7.78 -7.04
N GLU A 162 18.30 -7.18 -6.38
CA GLU A 162 18.05 -6.35 -5.19
C GLU A 162 17.75 -4.92 -5.62
N VAL A 163 16.60 -4.40 -5.16
CA VAL A 163 16.17 -3.02 -5.40
C VAL A 163 16.16 -2.31 -4.05
N PRO A 164 16.91 -1.22 -3.87
CA PRO A 164 16.96 -0.58 -2.56
C PRO A 164 15.65 0.13 -2.22
N GLU A 165 15.21 -0.05 -0.97
CA GLU A 165 14.09 0.72 -0.45
C GLU A 165 14.47 1.45 0.82
N VAL A 166 13.77 2.55 1.10
CA VAL A 166 14.01 3.41 2.23
C VAL A 166 12.76 3.44 3.12
N ARG A 167 12.98 3.62 4.41
CA ARG A 167 11.87 3.70 5.37
C ARG A 167 11.50 5.15 5.63
N TYR A 168 10.19 5.39 5.65
CA TYR A 168 9.61 6.67 6.05
C TYR A 168 8.82 6.49 7.33
N ALA A 169 8.77 7.52 8.15
CA ALA A 169 8.06 7.51 9.42
C ALA A 169 7.23 8.77 9.60
N LYS A 170 6.11 8.63 10.29
CA LYS A 170 5.26 9.75 10.68
C LYS A 170 4.83 9.56 12.13
N GLU A 171 4.97 10.62 12.93
CA GLU A 171 4.41 10.63 14.28
C GLU A 171 2.90 10.76 14.20
N LEU A 172 2.20 9.92 14.96
CA LEU A 172 0.73 9.88 14.97
C LEU A 172 0.16 10.56 16.22
N ALA A 173 0.98 11.21 17.01
CA ALA A 173 0.55 11.78 18.28
C ALA A 173 -0.66 12.68 18.08
N GLY A 174 -1.70 12.34 18.78
CA GLY A 174 -2.90 13.15 18.85
C GLY A 174 -2.66 14.45 19.60
#